data_5ca3dd01058a2cde85832f557ec28134
#
_entry.id   5ca3dd01058a2cde85832f557ec28134
#
_cell.length_a   1.000
_cell.length_b   1.000
_cell.length_c   1.000
_cell.angle_alpha   90.00
_cell.angle_beta   90.00
_cell.angle_gamma   90.00
#
_symmetry.space_group_name_H-M   'P 1'
#
loop_
_entity.id
_entity.type
_entity.pdbx_description
1 polymer ?
#
loop_
_entity_poly.entity_id
_entity_poly.type
_entity_poly.pdbx_seq_one_letter_code
_entity_poly.pdbx_strand_id
1 'polypeptide(L)'
;MGWWTDLGRRLRGEPEPTPLPELPPPPTGEEILGSVEQVRTRIAGRVPPAVEARVARIARTVADMVPRLDRLGMGSQQAHTVVATATSYLPEAVDSYLRLPRDFADRRVVADGKTSLMLLVDQLDLLGATLGKISEAVSRQDANALIAHGAFLEE
;
A
#
# COMPACT_ATOMS: atom_id res chain seq x y z
N MET A 1 -21.19 -17.90 -34.06
CA MET A 1 -21.52 -16.52 -34.41
C MET A 1 -20.33 -15.67 -34.81
N GLY A 2 -19.13 -16.00 -34.39
CA GLY A 2 -17.98 -15.13 -34.53
C GLY A 2 -17.42 -14.96 -35.94
N TRP A 3 -17.32 -16.01 -36.74
CA TRP A 3 -16.54 -15.93 -37.98
C TRP A 3 -17.19 -15.13 -39.09
N TRP A 4 -18.51 -15.15 -39.19
CA TRP A 4 -19.23 -14.33 -40.16
C TRP A 4 -19.14 -12.84 -39.83
N THR A 5 -19.18 -12.50 -38.55
CA THR A 5 -19.02 -11.13 -38.08
C THR A 5 -17.61 -10.63 -38.32
N ASP A 6 -16.59 -11.47 -38.06
CA ASP A 6 -15.19 -11.16 -38.31
C ASP A 6 -14.89 -11.01 -39.81
N LEU A 7 -15.46 -11.87 -40.62
CA LEU A 7 -15.31 -11.78 -42.06
C LEU A 7 -15.92 -10.48 -42.62
N GLY A 8 -17.12 -10.13 -42.17
CA GLY A 8 -17.75 -8.86 -42.53
C GLY A 8 -16.96 -7.64 -42.13
N ARG A 9 -16.33 -7.69 -40.98
CA ARG A 9 -15.47 -6.61 -40.47
C ARG A 9 -14.18 -6.46 -41.27
N ARG A 10 -13.56 -7.58 -41.64
CA ARG A 10 -12.35 -7.58 -42.50
C ARG A 10 -12.67 -7.04 -43.90
N LEU A 11 -13.79 -7.38 -44.45
CA LEU A 11 -14.21 -6.90 -45.76
C LEU A 11 -14.50 -5.40 -45.78
N ARG A 12 -14.91 -4.83 -44.66
CA ARG A 12 -15.15 -3.38 -44.55
C ARG A 12 -13.89 -2.57 -44.18
N GLY A 13 -12.78 -3.23 -43.94
CA GLY A 13 -11.53 -2.53 -43.55
C GLY A 13 -11.58 -1.90 -42.16
N GLU A 14 -12.52 -2.32 -41.31
CA GLU A 14 -12.62 -1.86 -39.94
C GLU A 14 -11.47 -2.46 -39.11
N PRO A 15 -10.78 -1.64 -38.27
CA PRO A 15 -9.74 -2.18 -37.40
C PRO A 15 -10.34 -3.17 -36.41
N GLU A 16 -9.65 -4.29 -36.18
CA GLU A 16 -10.06 -5.24 -35.15
C GLU A 16 -10.09 -4.53 -33.80
N PRO A 17 -11.15 -4.73 -32.97
CA PRO A 17 -11.16 -4.18 -31.64
C PRO A 17 -9.99 -4.78 -30.86
N THR A 18 -9.07 -3.92 -30.45
CA THR A 18 -7.97 -4.33 -29.56
C THR A 18 -8.60 -4.77 -28.24
N PRO A 19 -8.37 -6.01 -27.78
CA PRO A 19 -8.88 -6.40 -26.48
C PRO A 19 -8.29 -5.46 -25.44
N LEU A 20 -9.15 -4.91 -24.57
CA LEU A 20 -8.71 -4.10 -23.45
C LEU A 20 -7.74 -4.93 -22.62
N PRO A 21 -6.55 -4.37 -22.22
CA PRO A 21 -5.65 -5.09 -21.36
C PRO A 21 -6.40 -5.46 -20.07
N GLU A 22 -6.39 -6.73 -19.73
CA GLU A 22 -6.94 -7.16 -18.44
C GLU A 22 -6.17 -6.45 -17.34
N LEU A 23 -6.89 -5.80 -16.44
CA LEU A 23 -6.28 -5.23 -15.25
C LEU A 23 -5.73 -6.40 -14.42
N PRO A 24 -4.47 -6.28 -13.91
CA PRO A 24 -3.94 -7.30 -13.04
C PRO A 24 -4.88 -7.48 -11.85
N PRO A 25 -5.08 -8.72 -11.36
CA PRO A 25 -5.89 -8.94 -10.18
C PRO A 25 -5.30 -8.18 -8.98
N PRO A 26 -6.14 -7.72 -8.03
CA PRO A 26 -5.64 -7.07 -6.83
C PRO A 26 -4.70 -8.01 -6.07
N PRO A 27 -3.66 -7.49 -5.39
CA PRO A 27 -2.74 -8.31 -4.64
C PRO A 27 -3.47 -9.05 -3.51
N THR A 28 -3.05 -10.29 -3.25
CA THR A 28 -3.55 -11.08 -2.13
C THR A 28 -2.97 -10.55 -0.81
N GLY A 29 -3.57 -10.95 0.31
CA GLY A 29 -3.03 -10.63 1.64
C GLY A 29 -1.59 -11.12 1.81
N GLU A 30 -1.26 -12.31 1.31
CA GLU A 30 0.10 -12.85 1.34
C GLU A 30 1.08 -11.99 0.53
N GLU A 31 0.67 -11.53 -0.64
CA GLU A 31 1.50 -10.65 -1.47
C GLU A 31 1.74 -9.30 -0.79
N ILE A 32 0.72 -8.74 -0.14
CA ILE A 32 0.82 -7.49 0.61
C ILE A 32 1.83 -7.63 1.76
N LEU A 33 1.68 -8.67 2.57
CA LEU A 33 2.58 -8.97 3.69
C LEU A 33 3.99 -9.28 3.19
N GLY A 34 4.11 -10.04 2.10
CA GLY A 34 5.39 -10.36 1.46
C GLY A 34 6.14 -9.12 0.99
N SER A 35 5.43 -8.14 0.43
CA SER A 35 6.01 -6.88 -0.02
C SER A 35 6.65 -6.12 1.15
N VAL A 36 5.96 -6.03 2.28
CA VAL A 36 6.48 -5.36 3.48
C VAL A 36 7.67 -6.12 4.07
N GLU A 37 7.61 -7.45 4.13
CA GLU A 37 8.73 -8.27 4.61
C GLU A 37 9.97 -8.16 3.72
N GLN A 38 9.81 -8.02 2.42
CA GLN A 38 10.91 -7.76 1.50
C GLN A 38 11.60 -6.43 1.83
N VAL A 39 10.84 -5.39 2.15
CA VAL A 39 11.41 -4.11 2.59
C VAL A 39 12.22 -4.29 3.86
N ARG A 40 11.68 -4.98 4.86
CA ARG A 40 12.37 -5.25 6.12
C ARG A 40 13.68 -5.99 5.90
N THR A 41 13.68 -6.99 5.04
CA THR A 41 14.88 -7.76 4.68
C THR A 41 15.93 -6.87 4.02
N ARG A 42 15.52 -6.02 3.09
CA ARG A 42 16.44 -5.12 2.38
C ARG A 42 17.12 -4.10 3.29
N ILE A 43 16.41 -3.61 4.30
CA ILE A 43 16.95 -2.57 5.19
C ILE A 43 17.76 -3.14 6.35
N ALA A 44 17.67 -4.43 6.63
CA ALA A 44 18.32 -5.05 7.78
C ALA A 44 19.82 -4.77 7.78
N GLY A 45 20.32 -4.09 8.81
CA GLY A 45 21.71 -3.71 8.96
C GLY A 45 22.21 -2.61 8.00
N ARG A 46 21.33 -2.01 7.21
CA ARG A 46 21.71 -1.03 6.18
C ARG A 46 21.18 0.37 6.45
N VAL A 47 20.34 0.54 7.44
CA VAL A 47 19.69 1.81 7.77
C VAL A 47 19.83 2.11 9.27
N PRO A 48 19.72 3.38 9.70
CA PRO A 48 19.70 3.70 11.13
C PRO A 48 18.50 3.05 11.84
N PRO A 49 18.64 2.81 13.17
CA PRO A 49 17.55 2.22 13.97
C PRO A 49 16.23 2.99 13.91
N ALA A 50 16.29 4.31 13.74
CA ALA A 50 15.10 5.14 13.60
C ALA A 50 14.26 4.76 12.36
N VAL A 51 14.91 4.39 11.27
CA VAL A 51 14.24 3.91 10.04
C VAL A 51 13.68 2.50 10.26
N GLU A 52 14.47 1.59 10.83
CA GLU A 52 14.01 0.22 11.12
C GLU A 52 12.78 0.21 12.01
N ALA A 53 12.76 1.03 13.06
CA ALA A 53 11.63 1.12 13.98
C ALA A 53 10.34 1.59 13.29
N ARG A 54 10.45 2.56 12.38
CA ARG A 54 9.30 3.09 11.64
C ARG A 54 8.76 2.08 10.63
N VAL A 55 9.64 1.42 9.90
CA VAL A 55 9.25 0.35 8.98
C VAL A 55 8.58 -0.80 9.73
N ALA A 56 9.12 -1.20 10.88
CA ALA A 56 8.53 -2.24 11.71
C ALA A 56 7.12 -1.86 12.20
N ARG A 57 6.91 -0.59 12.57
CA ARG A 57 5.57 -0.10 12.96
C ARG A 57 4.58 -0.14 11.80
N ILE A 58 5.00 0.32 10.62
CA ILE A 58 4.17 0.24 9.41
C ILE A 58 3.84 -1.22 9.11
N ALA A 59 4.82 -2.11 9.17
CA ALA A 59 4.62 -3.54 8.94
C ALA A 59 3.58 -4.16 9.87
N ARG A 60 3.62 -3.81 11.15
CA ARG A 60 2.62 -4.30 12.11
C ARG A 60 1.22 -3.79 11.80
N THR A 61 1.09 -2.50 11.46
CA THR A 61 -0.20 -1.92 11.11
C THR A 61 -0.77 -2.56 9.86
N VAL A 62 0.04 -2.77 8.83
CA VAL A 62 -0.37 -3.48 7.61
C VAL A 62 -0.82 -4.91 7.94
N ALA A 63 -0.05 -5.63 8.75
CA ALA A 63 -0.40 -7.00 9.15
C ALA A 63 -1.74 -7.05 9.90
N ASP A 64 -2.01 -6.10 10.76
CA ASP A 64 -3.30 -6.00 11.47
C ASP A 64 -4.44 -5.63 10.54
N MET A 65 -4.18 -4.85 9.50
CA MET A 65 -5.21 -4.40 8.55
C MET A 65 -5.55 -5.44 7.48
N VAL A 66 -4.61 -6.29 7.07
CA VAL A 66 -4.82 -7.26 5.99
C VAL A 66 -6.07 -8.12 6.20
N PRO A 67 -6.32 -8.74 7.37
CA PRO A 67 -7.55 -9.51 7.58
C PRO A 67 -8.83 -8.68 7.53
N ARG A 68 -8.73 -7.37 7.67
CA ARG A 68 -9.87 -6.44 7.72
C ARG A 68 -10.15 -5.78 6.38
N LEU A 69 -9.30 -5.98 5.37
CA LEU A 69 -9.45 -5.34 4.06
C LEU A 69 -10.78 -5.71 3.39
N ASP A 70 -11.22 -6.95 3.53
CA ASP A 70 -12.49 -7.42 2.97
C ASP A 70 -13.68 -6.68 3.56
N ARG A 71 -13.61 -6.31 4.85
CA ARG A 71 -14.67 -5.56 5.53
C ARG A 71 -14.70 -4.09 5.14
N LEU A 72 -13.57 -3.54 4.69
CA LEU A 72 -13.52 -2.18 4.15
C LEU A 72 -14.16 -2.07 2.78
N GLY A 73 -14.32 -3.20 2.08
CA GLY A 73 -14.82 -3.24 0.71
C GLY A 73 -13.73 -3.04 -0.32
N MET A 74 -13.80 -3.81 -1.41
CA MET A 74 -12.77 -3.84 -2.45
C MET A 74 -12.57 -2.51 -3.19
N GLY A 75 -13.54 -1.62 -3.20
CA GLY A 75 -13.47 -0.32 -3.85
C GLY A 75 -13.22 0.84 -2.89
N SER A 76 -13.00 0.59 -1.60
CA SER A 76 -12.82 1.67 -0.65
C SER A 76 -11.48 2.37 -0.82
N GLN A 77 -11.47 3.69 -0.61
CA GLN A 77 -10.26 4.49 -0.65
C GLN A 77 -9.26 4.04 0.44
N GLN A 78 -9.77 3.65 1.59
CA GLN A 78 -8.96 3.17 2.70
C GLN A 78 -8.25 1.86 2.39
N ALA A 79 -8.95 0.87 1.82
CA ALA A 79 -8.33 -0.38 1.40
C ALA A 79 -7.25 -0.13 0.34
N HIS A 80 -7.55 0.71 -0.64
CA HIS A 80 -6.58 1.10 -1.67
C HIS A 80 -5.32 1.74 -1.05
N THR A 81 -5.48 2.62 -0.09
CA THR A 81 -4.35 3.28 0.59
C THR A 81 -3.48 2.28 1.34
N VAL A 82 -4.07 1.31 2.04
CA VAL A 82 -3.31 0.26 2.74
C VAL A 82 -2.49 -0.56 1.73
N VAL A 83 -3.11 -1.02 0.66
CA VAL A 83 -2.44 -1.81 -0.39
C VAL A 83 -1.33 -1.01 -1.06
N ALA A 84 -1.61 0.23 -1.47
CA ALA A 84 -0.63 1.09 -2.12
C ALA A 84 0.55 1.41 -1.21
N THR A 85 0.31 1.63 0.08
CA THR A 85 1.39 1.87 1.05
C THR A 85 2.33 0.66 1.12
N ALA A 86 1.78 -0.54 1.25
CA ALA A 86 2.57 -1.75 1.41
C ALA A 86 3.31 -2.16 0.13
N THR A 87 2.69 -1.98 -1.03
CA THR A 87 3.21 -2.50 -2.32
C THR A 87 3.94 -1.47 -3.15
N SER A 88 3.73 -0.18 -2.91
CA SER A 88 4.31 0.90 -3.71
C SER A 88 5.02 1.96 -2.87
N TYR A 89 4.31 2.67 -2.00
CA TYR A 89 4.85 3.86 -1.34
C TYR A 89 6.00 3.53 -0.39
N LEU A 90 5.86 2.51 0.44
CA LEU A 90 6.92 2.10 1.36
C LEU A 90 8.14 1.55 0.61
N PRO A 91 8.00 0.60 -0.32
CA PRO A 91 9.15 0.12 -1.10
C PRO A 91 9.87 1.23 -1.86
N GLU A 92 9.14 2.11 -2.53
CA GLU A 92 9.72 3.20 -3.32
C GLU A 92 10.50 4.20 -2.45
N ALA A 93 9.96 4.58 -1.31
CA ALA A 93 10.63 5.51 -0.39
C ALA A 93 11.95 4.92 0.11
N VAL A 94 11.93 3.66 0.54
CA VAL A 94 13.11 2.95 1.04
C VAL A 94 14.13 2.74 -0.06
N ASP A 95 13.71 2.27 -1.24
CA ASP A 95 14.61 2.00 -2.36
C ASP A 95 15.28 3.28 -2.86
N SER A 96 14.57 4.39 -2.89
CA SER A 96 15.13 5.69 -3.26
C SER A 96 16.25 6.11 -2.31
N TYR A 97 16.08 5.90 -1.01
CA TYR A 97 17.12 6.15 -0.02
C TYR A 97 18.32 5.20 -0.18
N LEU A 98 18.06 3.91 -0.37
CA LEU A 98 19.12 2.90 -0.46
C LEU A 98 19.99 3.04 -1.72
N ARG A 99 19.50 3.69 -2.78
CA ARG A 99 20.30 3.98 -3.98
C ARG A 99 21.36 5.04 -3.76
N LEU A 100 21.22 5.86 -2.73
CA LEU A 100 22.17 6.92 -2.45
C LEU A 100 23.37 6.39 -1.65
N PRO A 101 24.58 6.93 -1.89
CA PRO A 101 25.70 6.65 -0.99
C PRO A 101 25.35 7.07 0.44
N ARG A 102 25.73 6.25 1.41
CA ARG A 102 25.34 6.44 2.81
C ARG A 102 25.71 7.80 3.36
N ASP A 103 26.96 8.22 3.16
CA ASP A 103 27.41 9.54 3.63
C ASP A 103 26.63 10.69 3.02
N PHE A 104 26.32 10.58 1.72
CA PHE A 104 25.51 11.59 1.03
C PHE A 104 24.10 11.65 1.64
N ALA A 105 23.44 10.50 1.75
CA ALA A 105 22.05 10.43 2.23
C ALA A 105 21.90 10.90 3.67
N ASP A 106 22.88 10.59 4.52
CA ASP A 106 22.77 10.83 5.95
C ASP A 106 23.26 12.22 6.36
N ARG A 107 24.12 12.86 5.56
CA ARG A 107 24.79 14.09 5.95
C ARG A 107 24.55 15.29 5.04
N ARG A 108 24.24 15.08 3.76
CA ARG A 108 24.08 16.17 2.80
C ARG A 108 22.66 16.71 2.82
N VAL A 109 22.52 18.00 3.08
CA VAL A 109 21.23 18.70 2.94
C VAL A 109 20.89 18.78 1.46
N VAL A 110 19.69 18.32 1.09
CA VAL A 110 19.22 18.27 -0.32
C VAL A 110 18.01 19.14 -0.57
N ALA A 111 17.11 19.32 0.43
CA ALA A 111 15.90 20.12 0.29
C ALA A 111 15.40 20.58 1.66
N ASP A 112 14.91 21.82 1.74
CA ASP A 112 14.26 22.38 2.93
C ASP A 112 15.07 22.25 4.23
N GLY A 113 16.39 22.32 4.14
CA GLY A 113 17.28 22.15 5.28
C GLY A 113 17.40 20.73 5.78
N LYS A 114 16.94 19.74 5.00
CA LYS A 114 16.90 18.34 5.41
C LYS A 114 17.81 17.46 4.55
N THR A 115 18.40 16.44 5.18
CA THR A 115 19.10 15.36 4.50
C THR A 115 18.09 14.37 3.89
N SER A 116 18.56 13.52 2.98
CA SER A 116 17.72 12.45 2.43
C SER A 116 17.20 11.51 3.53
N LEU A 117 18.02 11.23 4.55
CA LEU A 117 17.58 10.46 5.71
C LEU A 117 16.42 11.12 6.45
N MET A 118 16.51 12.42 6.70
CA MET A 118 15.43 13.18 7.37
C MET A 118 14.15 13.16 6.54
N LEU A 119 14.27 13.31 5.22
CA LEU A 119 13.13 13.23 4.31
C LEU A 119 12.49 11.84 4.33
N LEU A 120 13.29 10.79 4.36
CA LEU A 120 12.77 9.42 4.49
C LEU A 120 12.01 9.24 5.80
N VAL A 121 12.57 9.70 6.92
CA VAL A 121 11.89 9.63 8.23
C VAL A 121 10.55 10.37 8.19
N ASP A 122 10.50 11.55 7.60
CA ASP A 122 9.24 12.30 7.45
C ASP A 122 8.21 11.54 6.61
N GLN A 123 8.64 10.92 5.52
CA GLN A 123 7.76 10.10 4.66
C GLN A 123 7.24 8.87 5.41
N LEU A 124 8.09 8.19 6.15
CA LEU A 124 7.69 7.03 6.95
C LEU A 124 6.71 7.42 8.06
N ASP A 125 6.92 8.57 8.69
CA ASP A 125 5.99 9.09 9.70
C ASP A 125 4.63 9.43 9.08
N LEU A 126 4.61 10.01 7.89
CA LEU A 126 3.38 10.30 7.18
C LEU A 126 2.62 9.01 6.80
N LEU A 127 3.31 8.02 6.26
CA LEU A 127 2.71 6.72 5.92
C LEU A 127 2.14 6.05 7.18
N GLY A 128 2.91 6.04 8.27
CA GLY A 128 2.48 5.46 9.54
C GLY A 128 1.27 6.16 10.12
N ALA A 129 1.24 7.49 10.09
CA ALA A 129 0.10 8.29 10.58
C ALA A 129 -1.16 8.04 9.74
N THR A 130 -1.02 7.95 8.43
CA THR A 130 -2.13 7.67 7.52
C THR A 130 -2.73 6.29 7.80
N LEU A 131 -1.89 5.26 7.92
CA LEU A 131 -2.33 3.91 8.26
C LEU A 131 -2.96 3.85 9.66
N GLY A 132 -2.41 4.59 10.61
CA GLY A 132 -2.96 4.68 11.98
C GLY A 132 -4.37 5.24 11.98
N LYS A 133 -4.65 6.27 11.20
CA LYS A 133 -6.00 6.83 11.06
C LYS A 133 -6.99 5.84 10.46
N ILE A 134 -6.56 5.09 9.45
CA ILE A 134 -7.40 4.05 8.84
C ILE A 134 -7.69 2.94 9.85
N SER A 135 -6.66 2.47 10.55
CA SER A 135 -6.79 1.45 11.59
C SER A 135 -7.75 1.87 12.71
N GLU A 136 -7.65 3.11 13.16
CA GLU A 136 -8.55 3.66 14.17
C GLU A 136 -9.98 3.73 13.66
N ALA A 137 -10.20 4.19 12.43
CA ALA A 137 -11.53 4.29 11.84
C ALA A 137 -12.20 2.91 11.73
N VAL A 138 -11.46 1.88 11.32
CA VAL A 138 -11.96 0.50 11.25
C VAL A 138 -12.31 -0.02 12.65
N SER A 139 -11.45 0.23 13.62
CA SER A 139 -11.69 -0.18 15.00
C SER A 139 -12.93 0.49 15.60
N ARG A 140 -13.19 1.76 15.27
CA ARG A 140 -14.43 2.45 15.68
C ARG A 140 -15.67 1.85 15.05
N GLN A 141 -15.59 1.48 13.76
CA GLN A 141 -16.71 0.79 13.11
C GLN A 141 -17.03 -0.53 13.81
N ASP A 142 -16.01 -1.31 14.15
CA ASP A 142 -16.16 -2.57 14.86
C ASP A 142 -16.77 -2.35 16.26
N ALA A 143 -16.31 -1.33 16.98
CA ALA A 143 -16.84 -0.97 18.29
C ALA A 143 -18.31 -0.53 18.21
N ASN A 144 -18.65 0.31 17.23
CA ASN A 144 -20.03 0.77 17.02
C ASN A 144 -20.96 -0.41 16.68
N ALA A 145 -20.49 -1.36 15.88
CA ALA A 145 -21.26 -2.56 15.56
C ALA A 145 -21.51 -3.40 16.81
N LEU A 146 -20.51 -3.52 17.69
CA LEU A 146 -20.66 -4.23 18.97
C LEU A 146 -21.66 -3.53 19.89
N ILE A 147 -21.60 -2.21 19.99
CA ILE A 147 -22.54 -1.41 20.80
C ILE A 147 -23.95 -1.59 20.27
N ALA A 148 -24.17 -1.49 18.96
CA ALA A 148 -25.48 -1.66 18.34
C ALA A 148 -26.04 -3.06 18.59
N HIS A 149 -25.18 -4.10 18.51
CA HIS A 149 -25.57 -5.47 18.81
C HIS A 149 -25.97 -5.65 20.29
N GLY A 150 -25.21 -5.06 21.20
CA GLY A 150 -25.52 -5.07 22.62
C GLY A 150 -26.88 -4.40 22.93
N ALA A 151 -27.15 -3.24 22.34
CA ALA A 151 -28.43 -2.55 22.48
C ALA A 151 -29.59 -3.40 21.96
N PHE A 152 -29.40 -4.10 20.84
CA PHE A 152 -30.43 -5.02 20.30
C PHE A 152 -30.75 -6.16 21.28
N LEU A 153 -29.75 -6.70 21.95
CA LEU A 153 -29.95 -7.79 22.91
C LEU A 153 -30.67 -7.36 24.20
N GLU A 154 -30.63 -6.09 24.55
CA GLU A 154 -31.33 -5.53 25.73
C GLU A 154 -32.80 -5.29 25.48
N GLU A 155 -33.28 -5.22 24.25
CA GLU A 155 -34.69 -5.10 23.90
C GLU A 155 -35.44 -6.44 24.01
#